data_0f39a2ac7b661c625ede93d940cd8774
#
_entry.id   0f39a2ac7b661c625ede93d940cd8774
#
_cell.length_a   1.000
_cell.length_b   1.000
_cell.length_c   1.000
_cell.angle_alpha   90.00
_cell.angle_beta   90.00
_cell.angle_gamma   90.00
#
_symmetry.space_group_name_H-M   'P 1'
#
loop_
_entity.id
_entity.type
_entity.pdbx_description
1 polymer ?
#
loop_
_entity_poly.entity_id
_entity_poly.type
_entity_poly.pdbx_seq_one_letter_code
_entity_poly.pdbx_strand_id
1 'polypeptide(L)'
;RNMTAVRCGKEIVIFDMGLRLDQLMIHEDAEVDEMHSLDLIKIKAIPDDTVLQKVEGTVKAIVCSHGHLDHIGAIPKLAHRYKAPIIATPYATELIRQQISGEKKFGVNNRLFALSAGQRYTLSPNLVLEFVHTQHSIIDTVTPVLHTPHGAIVYACDFKFDRTPVIGKPPDFARFRQIGKEGVLALIVESTYIHRPGRCPSERIARDLVRDVITSFEDDKSAIVVSTFSSHISRVKTIAECAHEIGRKPVFLGRSMQKYSVTAEQMKFV
;
A
#
# COMPACT_ATOMS: atom_id res chain seq x y z
N ARG A 1 5.25 -1.43 -10.55
CA ARG A 1 5.04 -2.74 -9.90
C ARG A 1 6.14 -2.99 -8.87
N ASN A 2 5.75 -3.27 -7.68
CA ASN A 2 6.69 -3.53 -6.61
C ASN A 2 6.60 -5.02 -6.23
N MET A 3 7.73 -5.70 -6.24
CA MET A 3 7.90 -7.05 -5.72
C MET A 3 9.38 -7.26 -5.45
N THR A 4 9.73 -7.50 -4.22
CA THR A 4 11.12 -7.74 -3.79
C THR A 4 11.18 -9.05 -3.00
N ALA A 5 12.08 -9.94 -3.35
CA ALA A 5 12.30 -11.17 -2.61
C ALA A 5 13.63 -11.11 -1.85
N VAL A 6 13.56 -11.41 -0.57
CA VAL A 6 14.71 -11.52 0.32
C VAL A 6 14.89 -12.97 0.71
N ARG A 7 16.10 -13.51 0.48
CA ARG A 7 16.46 -14.88 0.88
C ARG A 7 17.48 -14.87 2.02
N CYS A 8 17.17 -15.58 3.07
CA CYS A 8 18.08 -15.87 4.17
C CYS A 8 18.22 -17.39 4.30
N GLY A 9 19.38 -17.94 3.92
CA GLY A 9 19.58 -19.38 3.79
C GLY A 9 18.60 -19.98 2.76
N LYS A 10 17.72 -20.88 3.21
CA LYS A 10 16.64 -21.49 2.41
C LYS A 10 15.26 -20.87 2.67
N GLU A 11 15.19 -19.76 3.39
CA GLU A 11 13.94 -19.09 3.71
C GLU A 11 13.82 -17.81 2.89
N ILE A 12 12.65 -17.60 2.27
CA ILE A 12 12.37 -16.47 1.39
C ILE A 12 11.19 -15.69 1.94
N VAL A 13 11.28 -14.36 1.96
CA VAL A 13 10.18 -13.45 2.22
C VAL A 13 9.98 -12.58 0.99
N ILE A 14 8.75 -12.50 0.50
CA ILE A 14 8.37 -11.64 -0.62
C ILE A 14 7.76 -10.37 -0.03
N PHE A 15 8.27 -9.20 -0.41
CA PHE A 15 7.72 -7.90 -0.09
C PHE A 15 6.98 -7.33 -1.28
N ASP A 16 5.70 -7.03 -1.08
CA ASP A 16 4.74 -6.55 -2.05
C ASP A 16 4.55 -7.49 -3.26
N MET A 17 3.46 -7.29 -3.97
CA MET A 17 3.12 -8.02 -5.19
C MET A 17 2.20 -7.13 -6.03
N GLY A 18 2.82 -6.17 -6.70
CA GLY A 18 2.15 -5.03 -7.28
C GLY A 18 1.78 -5.18 -8.75
N LEU A 19 0.84 -4.35 -9.17
CA LEU A 19 0.31 -4.26 -10.53
C LEU A 19 0.79 -2.98 -11.20
N ARG A 20 0.99 -2.99 -12.51
CA ARG A 20 1.25 -1.80 -13.34
C ARG A 20 -0.01 -1.36 -14.06
N LEU A 21 -0.68 -0.34 -13.51
CA LEU A 21 -1.91 0.19 -14.08
C LEU A 21 -1.70 0.80 -15.46
N ASP A 22 -0.56 1.47 -15.70
CA ASP A 22 -0.22 2.03 -17.00
C ASP A 22 -0.20 0.98 -18.12
N GLN A 23 0.29 -0.22 -17.82
CA GLN A 23 0.30 -1.31 -18.81
C GLN A 23 -1.09 -1.89 -19.06
N LEU A 24 -1.95 -1.92 -18.04
CA LEU A 24 -3.34 -2.34 -18.22
C LEU A 24 -4.14 -1.35 -19.06
N MET A 25 -3.95 -0.05 -18.83
CA MET A 25 -4.63 1.01 -19.60
C MET A 25 -4.23 1.01 -21.08
N ILE A 26 -2.99 0.67 -21.41
CA ILE A 26 -2.54 0.55 -22.81
C ILE A 26 -3.24 -0.63 -23.54
N HIS A 27 -3.65 -1.64 -22.76
CA HIS A 27 -4.28 -2.86 -23.28
C HIS A 27 -5.78 -2.94 -22.93
N GLU A 28 -6.47 -1.78 -22.82
CA GLU A 28 -7.90 -1.69 -22.46
C GLU A 28 -8.85 -2.51 -23.35
N ASP A 29 -8.48 -2.76 -24.60
CA ASP A 29 -9.25 -3.60 -25.53
C ASP A 29 -9.15 -5.10 -25.25
N ALA A 30 -8.23 -5.53 -24.41
CA ALA A 30 -8.12 -6.91 -23.97
C ALA A 30 -8.95 -7.11 -22.70
N GLU A 31 -9.68 -8.21 -22.60
CA GLU A 31 -10.33 -8.64 -21.37
C GLU A 31 -9.26 -9.00 -20.30
N VAL A 32 -8.62 -7.98 -19.73
CA VAL A 32 -7.48 -8.11 -18.82
C VAL A 32 -7.81 -9.00 -17.62
N ASP A 33 -9.07 -9.00 -17.18
CA ASP A 33 -9.55 -9.85 -16.10
C ASP A 33 -9.53 -11.33 -16.50
N GLU A 34 -9.62 -11.64 -17.79
CA GLU A 34 -9.57 -12.98 -18.34
C GLU A 34 -8.15 -13.44 -18.76
N MET A 35 -7.18 -12.53 -18.78
CA MET A 35 -5.82 -12.87 -19.16
C MET A 35 -5.16 -13.85 -18.18
N HIS A 36 -4.39 -14.79 -18.73
CA HIS A 36 -3.56 -15.67 -17.91
C HIS A 36 -2.40 -14.91 -17.30
N SER A 37 -1.93 -15.31 -16.11
CA SER A 37 -0.82 -14.63 -15.45
C SER A 37 0.46 -14.55 -16.28
N LEU A 38 0.72 -15.53 -17.16
CA LEU A 38 1.86 -15.50 -18.08
C LEU A 38 1.74 -14.38 -19.13
N ASP A 39 0.54 -14.10 -19.60
CA ASP A 39 0.31 -13.02 -20.56
C ASP A 39 0.40 -11.66 -19.87
N LEU A 40 -0.09 -11.53 -18.65
CA LEU A 40 0.12 -10.34 -17.81
C LEU A 40 1.61 -10.07 -17.52
N ILE A 41 2.41 -11.13 -17.35
CA ILE A 41 3.88 -11.00 -17.23
C ILE A 41 4.48 -10.49 -18.53
N LYS A 42 4.10 -11.05 -19.70
CA LYS A 42 4.61 -10.65 -21.03
C LYS A 42 4.37 -9.16 -21.31
N ILE A 43 3.16 -8.66 -21.01
CA ILE A 43 2.83 -7.23 -21.17
C ILE A 43 3.37 -6.39 -20.00
N LYS A 44 4.11 -6.99 -19.09
CA LYS A 44 4.72 -6.34 -17.91
C LYS A 44 3.70 -5.69 -16.96
N ALA A 45 2.47 -6.14 -16.94
CA ALA A 45 1.43 -5.65 -16.05
C ALA A 45 1.62 -6.17 -14.61
N ILE A 46 2.15 -7.38 -14.44
CA ILE A 46 2.48 -7.96 -13.14
C ILE A 46 3.98 -8.34 -13.06
N PRO A 47 4.54 -8.55 -11.87
CA PRO A 47 5.92 -9.00 -11.71
C PRO A 47 6.18 -10.33 -12.42
N ASP A 48 7.37 -10.47 -12.99
CA ASP A 48 7.88 -11.76 -13.42
C ASP A 48 8.50 -12.49 -12.24
N ASP A 49 7.75 -13.40 -11.65
CA ASP A 49 8.14 -14.20 -10.51
C ASP A 49 8.79 -15.55 -10.89
N THR A 50 8.98 -15.80 -12.18
CA THR A 50 9.61 -17.05 -12.67
C THR A 50 11.05 -17.21 -12.21
N VAL A 51 11.71 -16.09 -11.91
CA VAL A 51 13.06 -16.09 -11.33
C VAL A 51 13.10 -16.81 -9.98
N LEU A 52 12.04 -16.67 -9.17
CA LEU A 52 11.96 -17.30 -7.85
C LEU A 52 11.84 -18.84 -7.95
N GLN A 53 11.32 -19.37 -9.05
CA GLN A 53 11.24 -20.82 -9.28
C GLN A 53 12.63 -21.46 -9.42
N LYS A 54 13.64 -20.67 -9.78
CA LYS A 54 15.04 -21.11 -9.93
C LYS A 54 15.85 -20.92 -8.65
N VAL A 55 15.27 -20.27 -7.63
CA VAL A 55 15.93 -20.01 -6.35
C VAL A 55 15.57 -21.11 -5.37
N GLU A 56 16.59 -21.84 -4.89
CA GLU A 56 16.36 -22.84 -3.84
C GLU A 56 15.90 -22.16 -2.55
N GLY A 57 14.75 -22.61 -2.03
CA GLY A 57 14.20 -22.09 -0.78
C GLY A 57 12.70 -22.23 -0.68
N THR A 58 12.18 -21.88 0.48
CA THR A 58 10.74 -21.90 0.77
C THR A 58 10.26 -20.49 1.10
N VAL A 59 9.22 -20.03 0.43
CA VAL A 59 8.59 -18.75 0.75
C VAL A 59 7.85 -18.89 2.08
N LYS A 60 8.24 -18.08 3.07
CA LYS A 60 7.67 -18.07 4.43
C LYS A 60 6.50 -17.12 4.56
N ALA A 61 6.52 -16.01 3.82
CA ALA A 61 5.45 -15.02 3.80
C ALA A 61 5.48 -14.16 2.53
N ILE A 62 4.32 -13.66 2.15
CA ILE A 62 4.13 -12.51 1.28
C ILE A 62 3.73 -11.36 2.20
N VAL A 63 4.55 -10.31 2.27
CA VAL A 63 4.40 -9.19 3.20
C VAL A 63 4.04 -7.95 2.39
N CYS A 64 2.94 -7.28 2.73
CA CYS A 64 2.49 -6.09 2.02
C CYS A 64 2.66 -4.84 2.89
N SER A 65 3.29 -3.82 2.31
CA SER A 65 3.60 -2.56 2.98
C SER A 65 2.36 -1.67 3.19
N HIS A 66 1.45 -1.65 2.20
CA HIS A 66 0.23 -0.84 2.21
C HIS A 66 -0.75 -1.27 1.09
N GLY A 67 -1.91 -0.63 1.01
CA GLY A 67 -3.04 -1.06 0.18
C GLY A 67 -3.10 -0.51 -1.25
N HIS A 68 -2.05 0.12 -1.80
CA HIS A 68 -2.04 0.58 -3.18
C HIS A 68 -1.92 -0.59 -4.18
N LEU A 69 -2.50 -0.44 -5.37
CA LEU A 69 -2.55 -1.50 -6.37
C LEU A 69 -1.18 -1.89 -6.92
N ASP A 70 -0.25 -0.96 -6.99
CA ASP A 70 1.13 -1.23 -7.40
C ASP A 70 1.96 -1.96 -6.33
N HIS A 71 1.34 -2.28 -5.18
CA HIS A 71 1.90 -3.09 -4.08
C HIS A 71 1.12 -4.37 -3.81
N ILE A 72 -0.21 -4.38 -4.01
CA ILE A 72 -1.06 -5.54 -3.71
C ILE A 72 -1.82 -6.08 -4.92
N GLY A 73 -1.85 -5.37 -6.04
CA GLY A 73 -2.76 -5.65 -7.15
C GLY A 73 -2.46 -6.94 -7.92
N ALA A 74 -1.25 -7.50 -7.85
CA ALA A 74 -0.94 -8.79 -8.46
C ALA A 74 -1.14 -9.98 -7.51
N ILE A 75 -1.50 -9.77 -6.24
CA ILE A 75 -1.78 -10.84 -5.28
C ILE A 75 -2.83 -11.82 -5.82
N PRO A 76 -4.00 -11.37 -6.35
CA PRO A 76 -5.00 -12.28 -6.88
C PRO A 76 -4.52 -13.13 -8.06
N LYS A 77 -3.47 -12.70 -8.75
CA LYS A 77 -2.93 -13.33 -9.95
C LYS A 77 -1.72 -14.24 -9.69
N LEU A 78 -0.97 -14.02 -8.60
CA LEU A 78 0.32 -14.69 -8.34
C LEU A 78 0.40 -15.43 -7.01
N ALA A 79 -0.32 -14.98 -5.96
CA ALA A 79 -0.11 -15.51 -4.61
C ALA A 79 -0.39 -17.03 -4.50
N HIS A 80 -1.31 -17.57 -5.31
CA HIS A 80 -1.63 -19.01 -5.36
C HIS A 80 -0.40 -19.89 -5.67
N ARG A 81 0.64 -19.33 -6.28
CA ARG A 81 1.88 -20.06 -6.58
C ARG A 81 2.72 -20.37 -5.35
N TYR A 82 2.45 -19.68 -4.23
CA TYR A 82 3.23 -19.78 -3.01
C TYR A 82 2.37 -20.33 -1.87
N LYS A 83 2.82 -21.39 -1.22
CA LYS A 83 2.15 -21.96 -0.03
C LYS A 83 2.56 -21.15 1.23
N ALA A 84 2.29 -19.86 1.24
CA ALA A 84 2.73 -18.95 2.28
C ALA A 84 1.57 -18.02 2.70
N PRO A 85 1.50 -17.56 3.97
CA PRO A 85 0.54 -16.56 4.37
C PRO A 85 0.82 -15.21 3.71
N ILE A 86 -0.23 -14.43 3.51
CA ILE A 86 -0.15 -13.02 3.12
C ILE A 86 -0.33 -12.20 4.40
N ILE A 87 0.67 -11.38 4.73
CA ILE A 87 0.70 -10.56 5.94
C ILE A 87 0.65 -9.09 5.52
N ALA A 88 -0.35 -8.37 5.97
CA ALA A 88 -0.54 -6.97 5.65
C ALA A 88 -1.12 -6.22 6.87
N THR A 89 -1.18 -4.89 6.80
CA THR A 89 -1.90 -4.12 7.81
C THR A 89 -3.41 -4.38 7.74
N PRO A 90 -4.19 -4.12 8.79
CA PRO A 90 -5.64 -4.36 8.79
C PRO A 90 -6.35 -3.81 7.56
N TYR A 91 -6.09 -2.53 7.20
CA TYR A 91 -6.71 -1.91 6.04
C TYR A 91 -6.30 -2.57 4.71
N ALA A 92 -5.00 -2.79 4.53
CA ALA A 92 -4.50 -3.47 3.34
C ALA A 92 -5.02 -4.92 3.24
N THR A 93 -5.15 -5.64 4.37
CA THR A 93 -5.72 -7.00 4.42
C THR A 93 -7.16 -7.01 3.91
N GLU A 94 -7.98 -6.03 4.29
CA GLU A 94 -9.36 -5.95 3.82
C GLU A 94 -9.43 -5.66 2.31
N LEU A 95 -8.60 -4.75 1.81
CA LEU A 95 -8.50 -4.48 0.38
C LEU A 95 -8.06 -5.73 -0.41
N ILE A 96 -7.08 -6.48 0.10
CA ILE A 96 -6.63 -7.74 -0.49
C ILE A 96 -7.76 -8.77 -0.50
N ARG A 97 -8.50 -8.92 0.61
CA ARG A 97 -9.65 -9.83 0.69
C ARG A 97 -10.69 -9.53 -0.38
N GLN A 98 -11.04 -8.25 -0.56
CA GLN A 98 -11.97 -7.80 -1.58
C GLN A 98 -11.46 -8.08 -3.00
N GLN A 99 -10.16 -7.91 -3.25
CA GLN A 99 -9.56 -8.23 -4.55
C GLN A 99 -9.59 -9.74 -4.84
N ILE A 100 -9.22 -10.58 -3.87
CA ILE A 100 -9.27 -12.04 -4.01
C ILE A 100 -10.71 -12.51 -4.23
N SER A 101 -11.68 -11.94 -3.51
CA SER A 101 -13.10 -12.30 -3.67
C SER A 101 -13.66 -11.93 -5.05
N GLY A 102 -13.14 -10.86 -5.65
CA GLY A 102 -13.51 -10.44 -7.01
C GLY A 102 -12.82 -11.28 -8.11
N GLU A 103 -11.71 -11.94 -7.79
CA GLU A 103 -10.93 -12.74 -8.72
C GLU A 103 -11.24 -14.24 -8.54
N LYS A 104 -11.94 -14.84 -9.49
CA LYS A 104 -12.38 -16.24 -9.40
C LYS A 104 -11.47 -17.22 -10.15
N LYS A 105 -10.61 -16.72 -11.02
CA LYS A 105 -9.85 -17.55 -11.96
C LYS A 105 -8.68 -18.31 -11.32
N PHE A 106 -7.96 -17.68 -10.38
CA PHE A 106 -6.70 -18.22 -9.88
C PHE A 106 -6.80 -18.94 -8.53
N GLY A 107 -7.95 -18.91 -7.87
CA GLY A 107 -8.20 -19.70 -6.66
C GLY A 107 -7.21 -19.45 -5.52
N VAL A 108 -6.95 -18.19 -5.20
CA VAL A 108 -6.03 -17.81 -4.11
C VAL A 108 -6.63 -18.21 -2.75
N ASN A 109 -6.01 -19.22 -2.12
CA ASN A 109 -6.42 -19.77 -0.82
C ASN A 109 -5.39 -19.48 0.29
N ASN A 110 -4.49 -18.55 0.07
CA ASN A 110 -3.47 -18.16 1.04
C ASN A 110 -4.14 -17.58 2.29
N ARG A 111 -3.66 -17.97 3.47
CA ARG A 111 -4.13 -17.39 4.73
C ARG A 111 -3.80 -15.90 4.77
N LEU A 112 -4.81 -15.06 4.95
CA LEU A 112 -4.65 -13.64 5.21
C LEU A 112 -4.42 -13.41 6.70
N PHE A 113 -3.38 -12.67 7.05
CA PHE A 113 -3.03 -12.33 8.42
C PHE A 113 -2.84 -10.82 8.56
N ALA A 114 -3.68 -10.19 9.39
CA ALA A 114 -3.56 -8.77 9.69
C ALA A 114 -2.56 -8.56 10.83
N LEU A 115 -1.52 -7.76 10.57
CA LEU A 115 -0.51 -7.35 11.53
C LEU A 115 -0.56 -5.82 11.67
N SER A 116 -0.81 -5.32 12.87
CA SER A 116 -0.87 -3.87 13.10
C SER A 116 0.52 -3.25 13.18
N ALA A 117 0.61 -1.97 12.85
CA ALA A 117 1.83 -1.20 13.06
C ALA A 117 2.29 -1.27 14.54
N GLY A 118 3.58 -1.39 14.75
CA GLY A 118 4.21 -1.60 16.06
C GLY A 118 4.27 -3.05 16.52
N GLN A 119 3.66 -3.99 15.79
CA GLN A 119 3.68 -5.41 16.14
C GLN A 119 4.80 -6.16 15.41
N ARG A 120 5.16 -7.31 15.99
CA ARG A 120 6.11 -8.28 15.44
C ARG A 120 5.44 -9.63 15.23
N TYR A 121 5.91 -10.35 14.23
CA TYR A 121 5.46 -11.70 13.93
C TYR A 121 6.64 -12.61 13.59
N THR A 122 6.77 -13.72 14.31
CA THR A 122 7.83 -14.72 14.07
C THR A 122 7.46 -15.59 12.87
N LEU A 123 8.19 -15.46 11.78
CA LEU A 123 8.02 -16.26 10.57
C LEU A 123 8.71 -17.63 10.68
N SER A 124 9.84 -17.66 11.37
CA SER A 124 10.64 -18.83 11.66
C SER A 124 11.59 -18.55 12.84
N PRO A 125 12.34 -19.53 13.35
CA PRO A 125 13.37 -19.28 14.35
C PRO A 125 14.42 -18.23 13.94
N ASN A 126 14.62 -18.03 12.64
CA ASN A 126 15.62 -17.12 12.08
C ASN A 126 15.05 -15.79 11.59
N LEU A 127 13.72 -15.70 11.39
CA LEU A 127 13.10 -14.55 10.74
C LEU A 127 11.97 -13.99 11.59
N VAL A 128 12.08 -12.72 11.95
CA VAL A 128 11.02 -11.97 12.64
C VAL A 128 10.64 -10.76 11.79
N LEU A 129 9.38 -10.67 11.43
CA LEU A 129 8.80 -9.51 10.75
C LEU A 129 8.35 -8.50 11.80
N GLU A 130 8.64 -7.23 11.56
CA GLU A 130 8.15 -6.10 12.33
C GLU A 130 7.51 -5.07 11.40
N PHE A 131 6.35 -4.54 11.78
CA PHE A 131 5.71 -3.42 11.07
C PHE A 131 5.95 -2.11 11.81
N VAL A 132 6.74 -1.22 11.22
CA VAL A 132 7.00 0.11 11.77
C VAL A 132 6.08 1.12 11.10
N HIS A 133 5.34 1.89 11.90
CA HIS A 133 4.40 2.87 11.39
C HIS A 133 5.09 3.97 10.56
N THR A 134 4.56 4.22 9.38
CA THR A 134 4.92 5.36 8.53
C THR A 134 3.67 6.01 7.95
N GLN A 135 3.83 7.13 7.26
CA GLN A 135 2.77 7.82 6.53
C GLN A 135 2.96 7.66 5.03
N HIS A 136 1.85 7.62 4.31
CA HIS A 136 1.79 7.70 2.86
C HIS A 136 0.44 8.33 2.44
N SER A 137 0.12 8.38 1.16
CA SER A 137 -1.17 8.90 0.67
C SER A 137 -2.35 7.99 1.01
N ILE A 138 -2.12 6.71 1.24
CA ILE A 138 -3.11 5.76 1.76
C ILE A 138 -2.89 5.52 3.26
N ILE A 139 -3.97 5.31 3.99
CA ILE A 139 -3.94 5.04 5.43
C ILE A 139 -3.36 3.67 5.75
N ASP A 140 -2.93 3.50 7.02
CA ASP A 140 -2.44 2.23 7.55
C ASP A 140 -1.20 1.69 6.80
N THR A 141 -0.30 2.60 6.40
CA THR A 141 0.97 2.28 5.75
C THR A 141 2.05 1.96 6.78
N VAL A 142 2.87 0.97 6.48
CA VAL A 142 4.01 0.58 7.31
C VAL A 142 5.29 0.42 6.48
N THR A 143 6.41 0.54 7.17
CA THR A 143 7.71 0.07 6.71
C THR A 143 7.96 -1.31 7.31
N PRO A 144 7.88 -2.39 6.53
CA PRO A 144 8.25 -3.73 7.00
C PRO A 144 9.75 -3.80 7.29
N VAL A 145 10.08 -4.39 8.44
CA VAL A 145 11.46 -4.69 8.84
C VAL A 145 11.58 -6.18 9.07
N LEU A 146 12.49 -6.82 8.36
CA LEU A 146 12.80 -8.23 8.53
C LEU A 146 14.07 -8.37 9.36
N HIS A 147 13.94 -8.82 10.58
CA HIS A 147 15.06 -9.17 11.45
C HIS A 147 15.57 -10.56 11.08
N THR A 148 16.85 -10.64 10.82
CA THR A 148 17.56 -11.88 10.47
C THR A 148 18.76 -12.07 11.38
N PRO A 149 19.38 -13.27 11.43
CA PRO A 149 20.64 -13.49 12.18
C PRO A 149 21.80 -12.61 11.73
N HIS A 150 21.71 -12.03 10.52
CA HIS A 150 22.76 -11.20 9.91
C HIS A 150 22.51 -9.70 10.05
N GLY A 151 21.39 -9.30 10.65
CA GLY A 151 20.97 -7.91 10.80
C GLY A 151 19.60 -7.64 10.21
N ALA A 152 19.11 -6.42 10.38
CA ALA A 152 17.79 -6.01 9.92
C ALA A 152 17.81 -5.62 8.43
N ILE A 153 16.78 -6.03 7.69
CA ILE A 153 16.49 -5.56 6.34
C ILE A 153 15.25 -4.66 6.43
N VAL A 154 15.40 -3.39 6.06
CA VAL A 154 14.34 -2.38 6.11
C VAL A 154 13.79 -2.20 4.71
N TYR A 155 12.52 -2.52 4.50
CA TYR A 155 11.81 -2.31 3.25
C TYR A 155 11.01 -1.01 3.32
N ALA A 156 11.68 0.12 3.06
CA ALA A 156 11.10 1.44 3.03
C ALA A 156 10.59 1.75 1.61
N CYS A 157 9.43 1.18 1.29
CA CYS A 157 8.78 1.38 0.01
C CYS A 157 8.21 2.80 -0.09
N ASP A 158 6.93 2.99 -0.31
CA ASP A 158 6.36 4.33 -0.37
C ASP A 158 6.17 4.89 1.04
N PHE A 159 6.73 6.06 1.30
CA PHE A 159 6.61 6.70 2.61
C PHE A 159 6.65 8.23 2.52
N LYS A 160 6.11 8.85 3.56
CA LYS A 160 6.18 10.29 3.78
C LYS A 160 6.48 10.55 5.25
N PHE A 161 7.55 11.30 5.52
CA PHE A 161 7.88 11.72 6.89
C PHE A 161 7.07 12.96 7.30
N ASP A 162 5.74 12.79 7.29
CA ASP A 162 4.81 13.83 7.71
C ASP A 162 4.71 13.90 9.24
N ARG A 163 5.07 15.02 9.81
CA ARG A 163 5.03 15.23 11.27
C ARG A 163 3.67 15.73 11.76
N THR A 164 2.83 16.21 10.87
CA THR A 164 1.51 16.75 11.15
C THR A 164 0.46 16.19 10.18
N PRO A 165 0.28 14.84 10.15
CA PRO A 165 -0.66 14.22 9.23
C PRO A 165 -2.12 14.63 9.56
N VAL A 166 -2.99 14.56 8.56
CA VAL A 166 -4.43 14.82 8.73
C VAL A 166 -5.14 13.62 9.38
N ILE A 167 -4.70 12.42 9.06
CA ILE A 167 -5.22 11.17 9.66
C ILE A 167 -4.07 10.39 10.28
N GLY A 168 -4.33 9.80 11.44
CA GLY A 168 -3.39 8.92 12.13
C GLY A 168 -2.29 9.67 12.89
N LYS A 169 -1.17 8.99 13.10
CA LYS A 169 -0.02 9.48 13.89
C LYS A 169 1.15 9.81 12.96
N PRO A 170 2.09 10.68 13.38
CA PRO A 170 3.37 10.80 12.69
C PRO A 170 4.11 9.45 12.60
N PRO A 171 5.02 9.29 11.61
CA PRO A 171 5.89 8.11 11.55
C PRO A 171 6.62 7.84 12.86
N ASP A 172 6.85 6.58 13.17
CA ASP A 172 7.57 6.19 14.39
C ASP A 172 9.08 6.43 14.28
N PHE A 173 9.46 7.70 14.34
CA PHE A 173 10.86 8.12 14.28
C PHE A 173 11.72 7.54 15.40
N ALA A 174 11.12 7.25 16.57
CA ALA A 174 11.85 6.66 17.68
C ALA A 174 12.26 5.23 17.33
N ARG A 175 11.34 4.44 16.82
CA ARG A 175 11.62 3.06 16.41
C ARG A 175 12.60 2.99 15.23
N PHE A 176 12.47 3.86 14.23
CA PHE A 176 13.45 3.94 13.13
C PHE A 176 14.88 4.24 13.63
N ARG A 177 15.04 5.17 14.57
CA ARG A 177 16.36 5.47 15.17
C ARG A 177 16.91 4.28 15.96
N GLN A 178 16.03 3.56 16.67
CA GLN A 178 16.42 2.38 17.43
C GLN A 178 16.90 1.26 16.50
N ILE A 179 16.15 0.95 15.42
CA ILE A 179 16.55 -0.03 14.40
C ILE A 179 17.90 0.35 13.78
N GLY A 180 18.10 1.65 13.47
CA GLY A 180 19.38 2.15 12.98
C GLY A 180 20.54 1.91 13.94
N LYS A 181 20.32 2.01 15.27
CA LYS A 181 21.34 1.70 16.30
C LYS A 181 21.56 0.19 16.49
N GLU A 182 20.52 -0.61 16.33
CA GLU A 182 20.58 -2.08 16.40
C GLU A 182 21.36 -2.67 15.21
N GLY A 183 21.45 -1.95 14.10
CA GLY A 183 22.18 -2.33 12.88
C GLY A 183 21.25 -2.73 11.74
N VAL A 184 21.41 -2.04 10.61
CA VAL A 184 20.67 -2.30 9.36
C VAL A 184 21.62 -2.91 8.36
N LEU A 185 21.35 -4.16 7.97
CA LEU A 185 22.12 -4.89 6.95
C LEU A 185 21.84 -4.32 5.54
N ALA A 186 20.57 -4.04 5.26
CA ALA A 186 20.15 -3.47 3.99
C ALA A 186 18.95 -2.55 4.17
N LEU A 187 18.97 -1.41 3.46
CA LEU A 187 17.86 -0.50 3.30
C LEU A 187 17.42 -0.53 1.83
N ILE A 188 16.22 -1.04 1.58
CA ILE A 188 15.56 -1.00 0.28
C ILE A 188 14.60 0.19 0.32
N VAL A 189 14.88 1.22 -0.46
CA VAL A 189 14.16 2.49 -0.41
C VAL A 189 13.70 2.91 -1.80
N GLU A 190 12.49 3.47 -1.89
CA GLU A 190 11.99 4.06 -3.12
C GLU A 190 12.78 5.32 -3.51
N SER A 191 12.77 5.68 -4.78
CA SER A 191 13.55 6.78 -5.33
C SER A 191 12.75 7.72 -6.24
N THR A 192 11.42 7.72 -6.12
CA THR A 192 10.49 8.43 -7.01
C THR A 192 10.83 9.92 -7.16
N TYR A 193 11.17 10.58 -6.07
CA TYR A 193 11.48 12.01 -6.06
C TYR A 193 12.95 12.35 -5.83
N ILE A 194 13.86 11.43 -6.03
CA ILE A 194 15.29 11.61 -5.75
C ILE A 194 15.91 12.80 -6.53
N HIS A 195 15.38 13.12 -7.69
CA HIS A 195 15.81 14.24 -8.53
C HIS A 195 15.25 15.60 -8.10
N ARG A 196 14.30 15.65 -7.15
CA ARG A 196 13.66 16.88 -6.68
C ARG A 196 14.26 17.30 -5.34
N PRO A 197 15.02 18.39 -5.26
CA PRO A 197 15.53 18.90 -3.98
C PRO A 197 14.37 19.43 -3.13
N GLY A 198 14.53 19.34 -1.80
CA GLY A 198 13.56 19.88 -0.86
C GLY A 198 12.85 18.82 -0.02
N ARG A 199 11.75 19.23 0.60
CA ARG A 199 10.92 18.38 1.46
C ARG A 199 9.50 18.34 0.93
N CYS A 200 8.87 17.16 0.97
CA CYS A 200 7.44 17.04 0.71
C CYS A 200 6.66 17.78 1.81
N PRO A 201 5.76 18.72 1.46
CA PRO A 201 4.93 19.42 2.44
C PRO A 201 4.02 18.44 3.20
N SER A 202 3.66 18.80 4.45
CA SER A 202 2.67 18.05 5.21
C SER A 202 1.32 18.02 4.50
N GLU A 203 0.56 16.93 4.68
CA GLU A 203 -0.83 16.86 4.21
C GLU A 203 -1.72 17.93 4.84
N ARG A 204 -1.36 18.42 6.02
CA ARG A 204 -2.04 19.56 6.66
C ARG A 204 -1.99 20.82 5.80
N ILE A 205 -0.86 21.11 5.15
CA ILE A 205 -0.76 22.26 4.24
C ILE A 205 -1.70 22.09 3.04
N ALA A 206 -1.74 20.89 2.49
CA ALA A 206 -2.68 20.60 1.39
C ALA A 206 -4.15 20.68 1.83
N ARG A 207 -4.46 20.26 3.07
CA ARG A 207 -5.78 20.44 3.68
C ARG A 207 -6.16 21.92 3.76
N ASP A 208 -5.26 22.75 4.30
CA ASP A 208 -5.52 24.19 4.46
C ASP A 208 -5.75 24.85 3.10
N LEU A 209 -4.96 24.52 2.08
CA LEU A 209 -5.15 25.02 0.71
C LEU A 209 -6.48 24.58 0.10
N VAL A 210 -6.88 23.32 0.25
CA VAL A 210 -8.16 22.80 -0.25
C VAL A 210 -9.30 23.51 0.45
N ARG A 211 -9.20 23.72 1.77
CA ARG A 211 -10.19 24.43 2.56
C ARG A 211 -10.36 25.86 2.07
N ASP A 212 -9.26 26.62 1.93
CA ASP A 212 -9.28 28.00 1.46
C ASP A 212 -10.00 28.12 0.11
N VAL A 213 -9.71 27.21 -0.84
CA VAL A 213 -10.35 27.20 -2.16
C VAL A 213 -11.85 26.91 -2.06
N ILE A 214 -12.23 25.86 -1.30
CA ILE A 214 -13.62 25.43 -1.23
C ILE A 214 -14.47 26.44 -0.44
N THR A 215 -13.95 26.98 0.67
CA THR A 215 -14.71 27.92 1.52
C THR A 215 -14.78 29.32 0.98
N SER A 216 -13.88 29.71 0.07
CA SER A 216 -13.96 31.02 -0.63
C SER A 216 -14.94 31.03 -1.80
N PHE A 217 -15.59 29.90 -2.10
CA PHE A 217 -16.53 29.82 -3.20
C PHE A 217 -17.90 30.41 -2.81
N GLU A 218 -18.27 31.53 -3.42
CA GLU A 218 -19.46 32.31 -3.04
C GLU A 218 -20.74 31.91 -3.81
N ASP A 219 -20.59 31.21 -4.96
CA ASP A 219 -21.76 30.81 -5.76
C ASP A 219 -22.47 29.59 -5.15
N ASP A 220 -23.68 29.78 -4.66
CA ASP A 220 -24.53 28.76 -4.03
C ASP A 220 -25.28 27.85 -5.02
N LYS A 221 -25.32 28.20 -6.32
CA LYS A 221 -26.09 27.50 -7.35
C LYS A 221 -25.28 26.50 -8.16
N SER A 222 -23.98 26.72 -8.30
CA SER A 222 -23.09 25.84 -9.08
C SER A 222 -22.61 24.65 -8.29
N ALA A 223 -22.40 23.50 -8.97
CA ALA A 223 -21.76 22.34 -8.36
C ALA A 223 -20.24 22.55 -8.26
N ILE A 224 -19.65 22.12 -7.16
CA ILE A 224 -18.19 22.05 -7.01
C ILE A 224 -17.75 20.63 -7.36
N VAL A 225 -16.91 20.49 -8.40
CA VAL A 225 -16.35 19.21 -8.82
C VAL A 225 -14.88 19.15 -8.40
N VAL A 226 -14.53 18.12 -7.60
CA VAL A 226 -13.17 17.93 -7.10
C VAL A 226 -12.64 16.59 -7.60
N SER A 227 -11.50 16.60 -8.28
CA SER A 227 -10.79 15.39 -8.70
C SER A 227 -9.62 15.08 -7.75
N THR A 228 -9.57 13.84 -7.28
CA THR A 228 -8.49 13.37 -6.40
C THR A 228 -8.28 11.87 -6.54
N PHE A 229 -7.14 11.37 -6.07
CA PHE A 229 -6.92 9.92 -6.00
C PHE A 229 -7.86 9.28 -4.99
N SER A 230 -8.58 8.27 -5.43
CA SER A 230 -9.58 7.55 -4.62
C SER A 230 -9.00 6.88 -3.37
N SER A 231 -7.73 6.49 -3.41
CA SER A 231 -7.02 5.88 -2.27
C SER A 231 -6.49 6.90 -1.26
N HIS A 232 -6.50 8.20 -1.60
CA HIS A 232 -5.97 9.25 -0.72
C HIS A 232 -7.01 9.68 0.32
N ILE A 233 -7.28 8.80 1.28
CA ILE A 233 -8.37 8.95 2.26
C ILE A 233 -8.28 10.26 3.06
N SER A 234 -7.07 10.71 3.42
CA SER A 234 -6.89 12.01 4.10
C SER A 234 -7.40 13.18 3.26
N ARG A 235 -7.20 13.14 1.95
CA ARG A 235 -7.68 14.17 1.03
C ARG A 235 -9.19 14.07 0.84
N VAL A 236 -9.73 12.86 0.69
CA VAL A 236 -11.18 12.62 0.57
C VAL A 236 -11.90 13.12 1.83
N LYS A 237 -11.38 12.82 3.02
CA LYS A 237 -11.90 13.32 4.30
C LYS A 237 -11.90 14.87 4.34
N THR A 238 -10.77 15.48 3.98
CA THR A 238 -10.68 16.95 3.93
C THR A 238 -11.75 17.58 3.03
N ILE A 239 -11.93 17.03 1.82
CA ILE A 239 -12.94 17.53 0.86
C ILE A 239 -14.34 17.38 1.44
N ALA A 240 -14.65 16.26 2.08
CA ALA A 240 -15.94 16.03 2.70
C ALA A 240 -16.21 17.00 3.86
N GLU A 241 -15.21 17.20 4.73
CA GLU A 241 -15.31 18.16 5.85
C GLU A 241 -15.54 19.60 5.34
N CYS A 242 -14.81 20.03 4.31
CA CYS A 242 -14.99 21.35 3.70
C CYS A 242 -16.37 21.50 3.05
N ALA A 243 -16.88 20.45 2.40
CA ALA A 243 -18.23 20.48 1.84
C ALA A 243 -19.29 20.68 2.94
N HIS A 244 -19.17 19.97 4.06
CA HIS A 244 -20.07 20.16 5.20
C HIS A 244 -19.96 21.56 5.81
N GLU A 245 -18.76 22.12 5.90
CA GLU A 245 -18.51 23.46 6.43
C GLU A 245 -19.27 24.55 5.66
N ILE A 246 -19.39 24.40 4.34
CA ILE A 246 -20.17 25.32 3.48
C ILE A 246 -21.63 24.86 3.26
N GLY A 247 -22.13 23.92 4.07
CA GLY A 247 -23.53 23.44 4.01
C GLY A 247 -23.85 22.59 2.79
N ARG A 248 -22.83 22.04 2.08
CA ARG A 248 -23.02 21.20 0.90
C ARG A 248 -22.89 19.71 1.21
N LYS A 249 -23.59 18.89 0.45
CA LYS A 249 -23.55 17.43 0.58
C LYS A 249 -22.49 16.86 -0.37
N PRO A 250 -21.41 16.21 0.14
CA PRO A 250 -20.44 15.54 -0.72
C PRO A 250 -21.05 14.29 -1.35
N VAL A 251 -20.73 14.05 -2.63
CA VAL A 251 -21.12 12.85 -3.38
C VAL A 251 -19.86 12.22 -3.97
N PHE A 252 -19.60 10.97 -3.63
CA PHE A 252 -18.45 10.22 -4.13
C PHE A 252 -18.80 9.46 -5.41
N LEU A 253 -18.14 9.79 -6.50
CA LEU A 253 -18.33 9.16 -7.80
C LEU A 253 -17.19 8.22 -8.13
N GLY A 254 -17.53 7.06 -8.68
CA GLY A 254 -16.59 6.03 -9.11
C GLY A 254 -16.44 4.85 -8.13
N ARG A 255 -16.33 3.65 -8.70
CA ARG A 255 -16.25 2.38 -7.93
C ARG A 255 -15.08 2.35 -6.95
N SER A 256 -13.92 2.82 -7.38
CA SER A 256 -12.72 2.86 -6.51
C SER A 256 -12.88 3.84 -5.36
N MET A 257 -13.48 5.01 -5.61
CA MET A 257 -13.75 6.01 -4.56
C MET A 257 -14.65 5.42 -3.47
N GLN A 258 -15.75 4.79 -3.86
CA GLN A 258 -16.66 4.13 -2.93
C GLN A 258 -15.96 3.00 -2.16
N LYS A 259 -15.22 2.14 -2.87
CA LYS A 259 -14.50 1.01 -2.25
C LYS A 259 -13.55 1.46 -1.14
N TYR A 260 -12.65 2.40 -1.44
CA TYR A 260 -11.66 2.86 -0.47
C TYR A 260 -12.30 3.62 0.70
N SER A 261 -13.27 4.51 0.43
CA SER A 261 -13.92 5.32 1.46
C SER A 261 -14.78 4.47 2.39
N VAL A 262 -15.61 3.58 1.85
CA VAL A 262 -16.46 2.69 2.65
C VAL A 262 -15.62 1.75 3.51
N THR A 263 -14.53 1.20 2.96
CA THR A 263 -13.62 0.35 3.74
C THR A 263 -12.96 1.14 4.89
N ALA A 264 -12.54 2.39 4.65
CA ALA A 264 -11.94 3.23 5.68
C ALA A 264 -12.95 3.57 6.80
N GLU A 265 -14.19 3.87 6.45
CA GLU A 265 -15.29 4.14 7.39
C GLU A 265 -15.63 2.90 8.22
N GLN A 266 -15.85 1.75 7.59
CA GLN A 266 -16.16 0.49 8.28
C GLN A 266 -15.07 0.08 9.28
N MET A 267 -13.82 0.38 8.97
CA MET A 267 -12.68 0.11 9.83
C MET A 267 -12.37 1.25 10.82
N LYS A 268 -13.19 2.30 10.87
CA LYS A 268 -13.10 3.46 11.79
C LYS A 268 -11.79 4.25 11.66
N PHE A 269 -11.26 4.37 10.46
CA PHE A 269 -10.15 5.28 10.16
C PHE A 269 -10.62 6.71 9.89
N VAL A 270 -11.87 6.87 9.50
CA VAL A 270 -12.52 8.15 9.21
C VAL A 270 -13.94 8.18 9.80
#